data_7dee58ad5c1c4d3d127714b279a3366a
#
_entry.id   7dee58ad5c1c4d3d127714b279a3366a
#
_cell.length_a   1.000
_cell.length_b   1.000
_cell.length_c   1.000
_cell.angle_alpha   90.00
_cell.angle_beta   90.00
_cell.angle_gamma   90.00
#
_symmetry.space_group_name_H-M   'P 1'
#
loop_
_entity.id
_entity.type
_entity.pdbx_description
1 polymer ?
#
loop_
_entity_poly.entity_id
_entity_poly.type
_entity_poly.pdbx_seq_one_letter_code
_entity_poly.pdbx_strand_id
1 'polypeptide(L)'
;MIDPAEAPPSNRIHAEDLAAVALRAAERGVAGQVYHVGDGHPTTMTDYFFRIADHFGIPRPPAISYAEARKVFTPAQWSFIEGAKRLQVTRMRDVLGFTPRYTDLSQALAEAP
;
A
#
# COMPACT_ATOMS: atom_id res chain seq x y z
N MET A 1 -8.57 9.91 9.67
CA MET A 1 -7.20 9.53 9.25
C MET A 1 -6.18 10.14 10.20
N ILE A 2 -5.05 9.48 10.36
CA ILE A 2 -3.95 10.04 11.16
C ILE A 2 -3.33 11.22 10.41
N ASP A 3 -2.97 12.28 11.12
CA ASP A 3 -2.30 13.45 10.55
C ASP A 3 -1.12 13.03 9.65
N PRO A 4 -0.96 13.60 8.44
CA PRO A 4 0.13 13.24 7.52
C PRO A 4 1.53 13.25 8.14
N ALA A 5 1.79 14.16 9.08
CA ALA A 5 3.09 14.26 9.75
C ALA A 5 3.38 13.08 10.69
N GLU A 6 2.36 12.39 11.14
CA GLU A 6 2.48 11.28 12.11
C GLU A 6 2.07 9.92 11.52
N ALA A 7 1.55 9.89 10.30
CA ALA A 7 1.04 8.67 9.69
C ALA A 7 2.17 7.65 9.43
N PRO A 8 1.99 6.39 9.84
CA PRO A 8 2.98 5.35 9.59
C PRO A 8 2.98 4.91 8.11
N PRO A 9 4.06 4.25 7.66
CA PRO A 9 4.15 3.78 6.29
C PRO A 9 3.11 2.71 5.97
N SER A 10 2.72 2.66 4.71
CA SER A 10 1.80 1.66 4.17
C SER A 10 2.29 1.21 2.80
N ASN A 11 2.00 -0.02 2.44
CA ASN A 11 2.38 -0.59 1.16
C ASN A 11 1.13 -0.99 0.40
N ARG A 12 1.20 -0.94 -0.93
CA ARG A 12 0.10 -1.34 -1.79
C ARG A 12 0.61 -1.90 -3.12
N ILE A 13 -0.28 -2.57 -3.81
CA ILE A 13 -0.06 -3.01 -5.19
C ILE A 13 -1.41 -2.97 -5.91
N HIS A 14 -1.39 -2.58 -7.16
CA HIS A 14 -2.59 -2.62 -8.00
C HIS A 14 -3.06 -4.08 -8.17
N ALA A 15 -4.38 -4.30 -8.19
CA ALA A 15 -4.95 -5.64 -8.25
C ALA A 15 -4.49 -6.43 -9.49
N GLU A 16 -4.34 -5.78 -10.64
CA GLU A 16 -3.81 -6.42 -11.84
C GLU A 16 -2.36 -6.87 -11.67
N ASP A 17 -1.55 -6.05 -11.00
CA ASP A 17 -0.16 -6.41 -10.70
C ASP A 17 -0.09 -7.53 -9.68
N LEU A 18 -0.97 -7.55 -8.71
CA LEU A 18 -1.05 -8.64 -7.73
C LEU A 18 -1.35 -9.98 -8.42
N ALA A 19 -2.31 -9.98 -9.35
CA ALA A 19 -2.62 -11.19 -10.13
C ALA A 19 -1.44 -11.63 -10.98
N ALA A 20 -0.76 -10.71 -11.64
CA ALA A 20 0.40 -10.99 -12.47
C ALA A 20 1.58 -11.54 -11.67
N VAL A 21 1.86 -10.96 -10.49
CA VAL A 21 2.97 -11.45 -9.66
C VAL A 21 2.67 -12.80 -9.03
N ALA A 22 1.40 -13.08 -8.72
CA ALA A 22 1.01 -14.40 -8.23
C ALA A 22 1.29 -15.48 -9.28
N LEU A 23 0.97 -15.23 -10.54
CA LEU A 23 1.31 -16.14 -11.64
C LEU A 23 2.83 -16.30 -11.78
N ARG A 24 3.58 -15.22 -11.68
CA ARG A 24 5.03 -15.24 -11.77
C ARG A 24 5.65 -16.04 -10.60
N ALA A 25 5.08 -15.92 -9.40
CA ALA A 25 5.51 -16.71 -8.25
C ALA A 25 5.27 -18.20 -8.46
N ALA A 26 4.15 -18.58 -9.08
CA ALA A 26 3.87 -19.97 -9.43
C ALA A 26 4.87 -20.54 -10.45
N GLU A 27 5.33 -19.71 -11.40
CA GLU A 27 6.26 -20.12 -12.45
C GLU A 27 7.73 -20.12 -12.01
N ARG A 28 8.14 -19.13 -11.20
CA ARG A 28 9.55 -18.87 -10.87
C ARG A 28 9.86 -18.88 -9.38
N GLY A 29 8.85 -19.01 -8.52
CA GLY A 29 9.05 -19.01 -7.09
C GLY A 29 9.88 -20.22 -6.64
N VAL A 30 10.75 -19.97 -5.65
CA VAL A 30 11.53 -21.03 -5.01
C VAL A 30 10.76 -21.55 -3.80
N ALA A 31 10.59 -22.87 -3.71
CA ALA A 31 9.85 -23.49 -2.62
C ALA A 31 10.42 -23.10 -1.25
N GLY A 32 9.53 -22.75 -0.33
CA GLY A 32 9.91 -22.34 1.02
C GLY A 32 10.34 -20.88 1.16
N GLN A 33 10.38 -20.11 0.07
CA GLN A 33 10.73 -18.69 0.10
C GLN A 33 9.47 -17.83 0.24
N VAL A 34 9.65 -16.67 0.90
CA VAL A 34 8.61 -15.63 1.02
C VAL A 34 8.96 -14.47 0.09
N TYR A 35 7.97 -14.00 -0.65
CA TYR A 35 8.13 -12.88 -1.56
C TYR A 35 7.20 -11.75 -1.14
N HIS A 36 7.78 -10.65 -0.66
CA HIS A 36 7.01 -9.43 -0.41
C HIS A 36 6.69 -8.77 -1.75
N VAL A 37 5.43 -8.37 -1.92
CA VAL A 37 4.98 -7.71 -3.14
C VAL A 37 4.44 -6.33 -2.82
N GLY A 38 4.71 -5.38 -3.69
CA GLY A 38 4.28 -4.00 -3.55
C GLY A 38 4.61 -3.23 -4.82
N ASP A 39 4.13 -2.00 -4.93
CA ASP A 39 4.41 -1.16 -6.10
C ASP A 39 5.81 -0.51 -6.07
N GLY A 40 6.54 -0.68 -4.97
CA GLY A 40 7.86 -0.09 -4.81
C GLY A 40 7.86 1.35 -4.29
N HIS A 41 6.69 1.92 -4.04
CA HIS A 41 6.53 3.30 -3.58
C HIS A 41 5.67 3.34 -2.30
N PRO A 42 6.18 2.86 -1.16
CA PRO A 42 5.43 2.91 0.08
C PRO A 42 5.15 4.36 0.48
N THR A 43 3.91 4.63 0.80
CA THR A 43 3.45 5.94 1.28
C THR A 43 2.77 5.75 2.63
N THR A 44 1.75 6.55 2.94
CA THR A 44 0.93 6.36 4.13
C THR A 44 -0.52 6.11 3.74
N MET A 45 -1.29 5.50 4.63
CA MET A 45 -2.73 5.32 4.43
C MET A 45 -3.42 6.68 4.32
N THR A 46 -2.98 7.66 5.09
CA THR A 46 -3.51 9.02 5.04
C THR A 46 -3.29 9.66 3.67
N ASP A 47 -2.08 9.58 3.13
CA ASP A 47 -1.77 10.05 1.78
C ASP A 47 -2.65 9.35 0.74
N TYR A 48 -2.81 8.05 0.86
CA TYR A 48 -3.63 7.25 -0.05
C TYR A 48 -5.08 7.76 -0.11
N PHE A 49 -5.73 7.89 1.05
CA PHE A 49 -7.11 8.35 1.10
C PHE A 49 -7.28 9.82 0.71
N PHE A 50 -6.32 10.66 1.04
CA PHE A 50 -6.36 12.07 0.63
C PHE A 50 -6.28 12.21 -0.89
N ARG A 51 -5.40 11.45 -1.53
CA ARG A 51 -5.26 11.48 -2.99
C ARG A 51 -6.49 10.91 -3.70
N ILE A 52 -7.11 9.88 -3.15
CA ILE A 52 -8.38 9.35 -3.68
C ILE A 52 -9.48 10.40 -3.55
N ALA A 53 -9.61 11.03 -2.41
CA ALA A 53 -10.62 12.06 -2.19
C ALA A 53 -10.44 13.23 -3.17
N ASP A 54 -9.20 13.68 -3.37
CA ASP A 54 -8.89 14.74 -4.30
C ASP A 54 -9.23 14.37 -5.75
N HIS A 55 -8.90 13.13 -6.15
CA HIS A 55 -9.16 12.65 -7.50
C HIS A 55 -10.65 12.62 -7.83
N PHE A 56 -11.48 12.18 -6.90
CA PHE A 56 -12.93 12.10 -7.09
C PHE A 56 -13.68 13.35 -6.67
N GLY A 57 -12.98 14.41 -6.23
CA GLY A 57 -13.59 15.67 -5.85
C GLY A 57 -14.46 15.58 -4.61
N ILE A 58 -14.20 14.67 -3.71
CA ILE A 58 -14.90 14.54 -2.44
C ILE A 58 -14.06 15.12 -1.29
N PRO A 59 -14.70 15.56 -0.19
CA PRO A 59 -13.96 16.09 0.94
C PRO A 59 -12.96 15.08 1.50
N ARG A 60 -11.77 15.55 1.88
CA ARG A 60 -10.79 14.71 2.56
C ARG A 60 -11.33 14.28 3.92
N PRO A 61 -11.06 13.04 4.36
CA PRO A 61 -11.41 12.63 5.71
C PRO A 61 -10.66 13.50 6.74
N PRO A 62 -11.26 13.76 7.91
CA PRO A 62 -10.60 14.57 8.94
C PRO A 62 -9.31 13.91 9.42
N ALA A 63 -8.30 14.74 9.69
CA ALA A 63 -7.03 14.30 10.23
C ALA A 63 -7.03 14.45 11.75
N ILE A 64 -6.55 13.43 12.45
CA ILE A 64 -6.40 13.44 13.90
C ILE A 64 -4.97 13.03 14.27
N SER A 65 -4.53 13.37 15.48
CA SER A 65 -3.22 12.98 15.94
C SER A 65 -3.10 11.47 16.12
N TYR A 66 -1.88 10.97 16.12
CA TYR A 66 -1.60 9.55 16.39
C TYR A 66 -2.15 9.13 17.76
N ALA A 67 -1.98 9.98 18.77
CA ALA A 67 -2.48 9.70 20.12
C ALA A 67 -4.00 9.62 20.19
N GLU A 68 -4.71 10.49 19.46
CA GLU A 68 -6.17 10.42 19.36
C GLU A 68 -6.63 9.19 18.58
N ALA A 69 -5.96 8.85 17.50
CA ALA A 69 -6.27 7.67 16.70
C ALA A 69 -6.21 6.40 17.54
N ARG A 70 -5.22 6.30 18.41
CA ARG A 70 -5.10 5.16 19.33
C ARG A 70 -6.32 5.00 20.24
N LYS A 71 -6.97 6.11 20.60
CA LYS A 71 -8.14 6.09 21.48
C LYS A 71 -9.44 5.76 20.74
N VAL A 72 -9.57 6.20 19.49
CA VAL A 72 -10.83 6.12 18.75
C VAL A 72 -10.91 4.99 17.75
N PHE A 73 -9.76 4.47 17.28
CA PHE A 73 -9.73 3.36 16.35
C PHE A 73 -10.13 2.07 17.04
N THR A 74 -10.84 1.20 16.31
CA THR A 74 -11.13 -0.15 16.78
C THR A 74 -9.83 -0.95 16.91
N PRO A 75 -9.81 -2.04 17.73
CA PRO A 75 -8.62 -2.92 17.77
C PRO A 75 -8.19 -3.44 16.40
N ALA A 76 -9.15 -3.75 15.53
CA ALA A 76 -8.85 -4.20 14.17
C ALA A 76 -8.17 -3.10 13.34
N GLN A 77 -8.69 -1.88 13.37
CA GLN A 77 -8.08 -0.74 12.68
C GLN A 77 -6.69 -0.44 13.23
N TRP A 78 -6.54 -0.47 14.55
CA TRP A 78 -5.26 -0.21 15.19
C TRP A 78 -4.20 -1.25 14.85
N SER A 79 -4.57 -2.52 14.67
CA SER A 79 -3.63 -3.56 14.31
C SER A 79 -2.90 -3.28 12.99
N PHE A 80 -3.57 -2.66 12.02
CA PHE A 80 -2.93 -2.25 10.77
C PHE A 80 -1.93 -1.11 10.96
N ILE A 81 -2.22 -0.21 11.88
CA ILE A 81 -1.33 0.92 12.20
C ILE A 81 -0.11 0.44 12.97
N GLU A 82 -0.32 -0.37 14.00
CA GLU A 82 0.76 -0.89 14.86
C GLU A 82 1.72 -1.80 14.10
N GLY A 83 1.21 -2.57 13.16
CA GLY A 83 2.01 -3.46 12.32
C GLY A 83 2.58 -2.80 11.06
N ALA A 84 2.48 -1.48 10.93
CA ALA A 84 2.93 -0.77 9.74
C ALA A 84 4.43 -0.91 9.51
N LYS A 85 4.82 -1.14 8.26
CA LYS A 85 6.21 -1.28 7.86
C LYS A 85 6.38 -0.94 6.38
N ARG A 86 7.62 -0.66 5.99
CA ARG A 86 7.99 -0.52 4.57
C ARG A 86 8.51 -1.87 4.08
N LEU A 87 7.94 -2.37 3.01
CA LEU A 87 8.38 -3.62 2.40
C LEU A 87 9.48 -3.36 1.38
N GLN A 88 10.50 -4.23 1.39
CA GLN A 88 11.45 -4.31 0.31
C GLN A 88 10.98 -5.38 -0.67
N VAL A 89 10.91 -5.03 -1.94
CA VAL A 89 10.43 -5.92 -3.00
C VAL A 89 11.55 -6.46 -3.88
N THR A 90 12.76 -6.51 -3.33
CA THR A 90 13.96 -6.95 -4.05
C THR A 90 13.81 -8.36 -4.61
N ARG A 91 13.32 -9.31 -3.81
CA ARG A 91 13.10 -10.68 -4.27
C ARG A 91 12.06 -10.78 -5.39
N MET A 92 11.01 -9.96 -5.31
CA MET A 92 10.01 -9.88 -6.38
C MET A 92 10.66 -9.53 -7.71
N ARG A 93 11.53 -8.53 -7.71
CA ARG A 93 12.25 -8.11 -8.93
C ARG A 93 13.32 -9.10 -9.35
N ASP A 94 14.18 -9.53 -8.43
CA ASP A 94 15.39 -10.27 -8.74
C ASP A 94 15.15 -11.76 -8.95
N VAL A 95 14.24 -12.36 -8.19
CA VAL A 95 13.95 -13.79 -8.30
C VAL A 95 12.76 -14.06 -9.23
N LEU A 96 11.64 -13.34 -9.04
CA LEU A 96 10.46 -13.53 -9.88
C LEU A 96 10.56 -12.79 -11.21
N GLY A 97 11.49 -11.85 -11.34
CA GLY A 97 11.65 -11.04 -12.54
C GLY A 97 10.44 -10.16 -12.82
N PHE A 98 9.74 -9.74 -11.77
CA PHE A 98 8.51 -8.97 -11.89
C PHE A 98 8.73 -7.50 -11.54
N THR A 99 8.23 -6.62 -12.41
CA THR A 99 8.18 -5.17 -12.17
C THR A 99 6.72 -4.74 -12.33
N PRO A 100 6.12 -4.06 -11.33
CA PRO A 100 4.75 -3.61 -11.43
C PRO A 100 4.53 -2.66 -12.61
N ARG A 101 3.39 -2.79 -13.27
CA ARG A 101 2.94 -1.86 -14.31
C ARG A 101 2.51 -0.53 -13.69
N TYR A 102 1.85 -0.61 -12.53
CA TYR A 102 1.38 0.55 -11.78
C TYR A 102 2.34 0.81 -10.62
N THR A 103 3.32 1.68 -10.83
CA THR A 103 4.39 1.92 -9.85
C THR A 103 4.00 2.90 -8.75
N ASP A 104 2.96 3.68 -8.94
CA ASP A 104 2.41 4.54 -7.91
C ASP A 104 0.90 4.75 -8.07
N LEU A 105 0.29 5.33 -7.05
CA LEU A 105 -1.15 5.55 -7.01
C LEU A 105 -1.63 6.50 -8.11
N SER A 106 -0.82 7.46 -8.54
CA SER A 106 -1.21 8.42 -9.57
C SER A 106 -1.52 7.73 -10.90
N GLN A 107 -0.74 6.70 -11.27
CA GLN A 107 -0.98 5.92 -12.48
C GLN A 107 -2.30 5.17 -12.40
N ALA A 108 -2.58 4.54 -11.27
CA ALA A 108 -3.83 3.81 -11.05
C ALA A 108 -5.04 4.75 -11.10
N LEU A 109 -4.95 5.90 -10.47
CA LEU A 109 -6.04 6.90 -10.45
C LEU A 109 -6.29 7.50 -11.84
N ALA A 110 -5.26 7.68 -12.65
CA ALA A 110 -5.40 8.21 -14.01
C ALA A 110 -6.26 7.31 -14.90
N GLU A 111 -6.31 6.01 -14.63
CA GLU A 111 -7.12 5.02 -15.36
C GLU A 111 -8.45 4.71 -14.67
N ALA A 112 -8.69 5.23 -13.46
CA ALA A 112 -9.94 5.02 -12.75
C ALA A 112 -11.10 5.78 -13.41
N PRO A 113 -12.31 5.20 -13.44
CA PRO A 113 -13.50 5.85 -13.99
C PRO A 113 -13.95 7.08 -13.20
#